data_7a54bfdd1e2bf1fd42bafae4a0e76701
#
_entry.id   7a54bfdd1e2bf1fd42bafae4a0e76701
#
_cell.length_a   1.000
_cell.length_b   1.000
_cell.length_c   1.000
_cell.angle_alpha   90.00
_cell.angle_beta   90.00
_cell.angle_gamma   90.00
#
_symmetry.space_group_name_H-M   'P 1'
#
loop_
_entity.id
_entity.type
_entity.pdbx_description
1 polymer ?
#
loop_
_entity_poly.entity_id
_entity_poly.type
_entity_poly.pdbx_seq_one_letter_code
_entity_poly.pdbx_strand_id
1 'polypeptide(L)'
;WDKSEKIKKEFESIGFFVGEHPLKSNLETLKQYNVINYIDFKNNSKLKDTMIAGTLISIQEKKTAKGNPYAIIKLVDLNSMYEMFIFSEKLVENRNKLVVGNSFLIKAKKETNKEGVERINLDNIFFIEDLTKKIIDKLVLQIDNLESLNLINSKKDTNGKSKLKIIFNDPNEKGQYSFSLNSSFNIKPEDIELFKTNNIKAFY
;
A
#
# COMPACT_ATOMS: atom_id res chain seq x y z
N TRP A 1 9.65 -23.45 -2.64
CA TRP A 1 9.97 -22.19 -1.96
C TRP A 1 8.73 -21.29 -1.96
N ASP A 2 8.45 -20.67 -0.84
CA ASP A 2 7.47 -19.61 -0.71
C ASP A 2 7.80 -18.44 -1.66
N LYS A 3 6.78 -17.73 -2.16
CA LYS A 3 6.93 -16.56 -3.07
C LYS A 3 7.88 -15.50 -2.48
N SER A 4 7.78 -15.25 -1.19
CA SER A 4 8.62 -14.33 -0.42
C SER A 4 10.09 -14.77 -0.40
N GLU A 5 10.35 -16.06 -0.15
CA GLU A 5 11.68 -16.65 -0.13
C GLU A 5 12.34 -16.64 -1.51
N LYS A 6 11.55 -16.88 -2.57
CA LYS A 6 12.02 -16.79 -3.95
C LYS A 6 12.44 -15.37 -4.32
N ILE A 7 11.62 -14.37 -4.00
CA ILE A 7 11.89 -12.94 -4.24
C ILE A 7 13.17 -12.51 -3.50
N LYS A 8 13.33 -12.93 -2.25
CA LYS A 8 14.53 -12.65 -1.46
C LYS A 8 15.77 -13.22 -2.10
N LYS A 9 15.77 -14.51 -2.45
CA LYS A 9 16.93 -15.18 -3.08
C LYS A 9 17.24 -14.63 -4.46
N GLU A 10 16.24 -14.27 -5.23
CA GLU A 10 16.39 -13.62 -6.53
C GLU A 10 17.14 -12.29 -6.36
N PHE A 11 16.70 -11.44 -5.44
CA PHE A 11 17.37 -10.18 -5.16
C PHE A 11 18.78 -10.36 -4.58
N GLU A 12 18.98 -11.28 -3.64
CA GLU A 12 20.29 -11.58 -3.06
C GLU A 12 21.29 -12.09 -4.10
N SER A 13 20.82 -12.81 -5.13
CA SER A 13 21.69 -13.42 -6.15
C SER A 13 22.08 -12.48 -7.28
N ILE A 14 21.17 -11.61 -7.72
CA ILE A 14 21.34 -10.80 -8.94
C ILE A 14 21.16 -9.29 -8.73
N GLY A 15 20.73 -8.86 -7.54
CA GLY A 15 20.63 -7.45 -7.16
C GLY A 15 19.41 -6.72 -7.72
N PHE A 16 18.50 -7.40 -8.40
CA PHE A 16 17.22 -6.87 -8.90
C PHE A 16 16.16 -7.97 -8.99
N PHE A 17 14.88 -7.57 -9.11
CA PHE A 17 13.78 -8.52 -9.28
C PHE A 17 13.62 -8.87 -10.77
N VAL A 18 13.84 -10.13 -11.13
CA VAL A 18 13.62 -10.67 -12.49
C VAL A 18 12.15 -10.98 -12.70
N GLY A 19 11.47 -11.41 -11.64
CA GLY A 19 10.04 -11.67 -11.65
C GLY A 19 9.20 -10.41 -11.43
N GLU A 20 7.98 -10.58 -10.95
CA GLU A 20 7.13 -9.45 -10.60
C GLU A 20 7.65 -8.75 -9.34
N HIS A 21 7.76 -7.42 -9.41
CA HIS A 21 8.10 -6.61 -8.25
C HIS A 21 7.04 -6.80 -7.15
N PRO A 22 7.43 -7.05 -5.86
CA PRO A 22 6.49 -7.31 -4.78
C PRO A 22 5.39 -6.26 -4.59
N LEU A 23 5.69 -4.98 -4.92
CA LEU A 23 4.70 -3.91 -4.84
C LEU A 23 3.62 -3.99 -5.93
N LYS A 24 3.84 -4.71 -7.04
CA LYS A 24 2.83 -4.83 -8.11
C LYS A 24 1.57 -5.55 -7.63
N SER A 25 1.71 -6.54 -6.76
CA SER A 25 0.56 -7.23 -6.18
C SER A 25 -0.26 -6.37 -5.21
N ASN A 26 0.24 -5.19 -4.84
CA ASN A 26 -0.38 -4.29 -3.88
C ASN A 26 -0.78 -2.93 -4.48
N LEU A 27 -0.86 -2.81 -5.82
CA LEU A 27 -1.11 -1.53 -6.50
C LEU A 27 -2.38 -0.83 -6.05
N GLU A 28 -3.46 -1.56 -5.75
CA GLU A 28 -4.70 -0.95 -5.25
C GLU A 28 -4.51 -0.36 -3.85
N THR A 29 -3.80 -1.05 -2.98
CA THR A 29 -3.44 -0.49 -1.66
C THR A 29 -2.57 0.77 -1.82
N LEU A 30 -1.60 0.75 -2.74
CA LEU A 30 -0.75 1.93 -3.01
C LEU A 30 -1.59 3.12 -3.51
N LYS A 31 -2.55 2.89 -4.40
CA LYS A 31 -3.47 3.94 -4.90
C LYS A 31 -4.36 4.48 -3.78
N GLN A 32 -4.93 3.61 -2.95
CA GLN A 32 -5.77 3.99 -1.81
C GLN A 32 -5.07 4.97 -0.87
N TYR A 33 -3.76 4.78 -0.66
CA TYR A 33 -2.96 5.65 0.19
C TYR A 33 -2.26 6.79 -0.57
N ASN A 34 -2.63 7.03 -1.86
CA ASN A 34 -2.03 8.06 -2.71
C ASN A 34 -0.50 8.02 -2.72
N VAL A 35 0.05 6.80 -2.84
CA VAL A 35 1.50 6.58 -2.83
C VAL A 35 2.12 7.15 -4.09
N ILE A 36 3.21 7.90 -3.93
CA ILE A 36 4.06 8.36 -5.03
C ILE A 36 5.44 7.70 -4.96
N ASN A 37 6.17 7.68 -6.08
CA ASN A 37 7.53 7.15 -6.12
C ASN A 37 8.49 8.02 -5.31
N TYR A 38 9.51 7.42 -4.72
CA TYR A 38 10.51 8.14 -3.93
C TYR A 38 11.20 9.26 -4.72
N ILE A 39 11.55 8.99 -5.98
CA ILE A 39 12.25 9.97 -6.82
C ILE A 39 11.36 11.18 -7.15
N ASP A 40 10.06 10.94 -7.38
CA ASP A 40 9.09 12.01 -7.64
C ASP A 40 8.89 12.88 -6.40
N PHE A 41 8.80 12.26 -5.22
CA PHE A 41 8.78 12.99 -3.96
C PHE A 41 10.05 13.80 -3.76
N LYS A 42 11.22 13.18 -3.91
CA LYS A 42 12.53 13.83 -3.74
C LYS A 42 12.65 15.10 -4.60
N ASN A 43 12.22 15.03 -5.86
CA ASN A 43 12.35 16.11 -6.84
C ASN A 43 11.25 17.20 -6.72
N ASN A 44 10.15 16.91 -6.02
CA ASN A 44 9.05 17.85 -5.88
C ASN A 44 9.22 18.74 -4.63
N SER A 45 9.77 19.94 -4.80
CA SER A 45 10.01 20.90 -3.71
C SER A 45 8.73 21.41 -3.01
N LYS A 46 7.56 21.28 -3.65
CA LYS A 46 6.27 21.74 -3.10
C LYS A 46 5.70 20.75 -2.06
N LEU A 47 6.03 19.47 -2.16
CA LEU A 47 5.58 18.45 -1.22
C LEU A 47 6.51 18.39 0.00
N LYS A 48 5.94 18.60 1.19
CA LYS A 48 6.66 18.50 2.45
C LYS A 48 6.58 17.12 3.09
N ASP A 49 5.48 16.42 2.88
CA ASP A 49 5.26 15.04 3.32
C ASP A 49 4.42 14.28 2.29
N THR A 50 4.54 12.96 2.30
CA THR A 50 3.76 12.06 1.44
C THR A 50 3.87 10.62 1.90
N MET A 51 3.05 9.75 1.28
CA MET A 51 3.21 8.31 1.37
C MET A 51 4.07 7.82 0.21
N ILE A 52 5.13 7.08 0.54
CA ILE A 52 5.96 6.32 -0.41
C ILE A 52 5.88 4.83 -0.06
N ALA A 53 6.34 3.96 -0.94
CA ALA A 53 6.37 2.53 -0.67
C ALA A 53 7.69 1.93 -1.11
N GLY A 54 8.09 0.83 -0.47
CA GLY A 54 9.28 0.09 -0.85
C GLY A 54 9.31 -1.32 -0.29
N THR A 55 9.95 -2.22 -1.03
CA THR A 55 10.30 -3.56 -0.57
C THR A 55 11.68 -3.51 0.07
N LEU A 56 11.79 -4.04 1.28
CA LEU A 56 13.04 -4.07 2.04
C LEU A 56 14.01 -5.05 1.40
N ILE A 57 15.20 -4.58 1.04
CA ILE A 57 16.26 -5.39 0.43
C ILE A 57 17.48 -5.55 1.35
N SER A 58 17.67 -4.62 2.29
CA SER A 58 18.75 -4.69 3.27
C SER A 58 18.40 -3.90 4.52
N ILE A 59 18.85 -4.38 5.66
CA ILE A 59 18.77 -3.69 6.95
C ILE A 59 20.09 -3.82 7.70
N GLN A 60 20.58 -2.71 8.24
CA GLN A 60 21.78 -2.65 9.08
C GLN A 60 21.45 -1.93 10.38
N GLU A 61 21.37 -2.67 11.47
CA GLU A 61 21.20 -2.08 12.80
C GLU A 61 22.54 -1.54 13.33
N LYS A 62 22.49 -0.34 13.90
CA LYS A 62 23.61 0.38 14.49
C LYS A 62 23.18 1.05 15.80
N LYS A 63 24.16 1.61 16.51
CA LYS A 63 23.92 2.45 17.71
C LYS A 63 24.47 3.84 17.47
N THR A 64 23.74 4.85 17.95
CA THR A 64 24.23 6.23 18.00
C THR A 64 25.35 6.35 19.05
N ALA A 65 26.06 7.46 19.05
CA ALA A 65 27.07 7.76 20.09
C ALA A 65 26.50 7.73 21.52
N LYS A 66 25.18 7.97 21.66
CA LYS A 66 24.45 7.89 22.95
C LYS A 66 23.94 6.49 23.27
N GLY A 67 24.28 5.47 22.46
CA GLY A 67 23.85 4.07 22.65
C GLY A 67 22.44 3.75 22.14
N ASN A 68 21.67 4.70 21.61
CA ASN A 68 20.33 4.45 21.10
C ASN A 68 20.39 3.65 19.80
N PRO A 69 19.56 2.59 19.63
CA PRO A 69 19.52 1.81 18.42
C PRO A 69 18.89 2.58 17.26
N TYR A 70 19.41 2.38 16.06
CA TYR A 70 18.79 2.79 14.80
C TYR A 70 19.14 1.79 13.72
N ALA A 71 18.42 1.80 12.62
CA ALA A 71 18.79 1.00 11.47
C ALA A 71 18.81 1.85 10.20
N ILE A 72 19.70 1.47 9.29
CA ILE A 72 19.69 1.91 7.89
C ILE A 72 18.93 0.84 7.13
N ILE A 73 17.81 1.21 6.54
CA ILE A 73 17.00 0.33 5.71
C ILE A 73 17.16 0.75 4.25
N LYS A 74 17.40 -0.22 3.39
CA LYS A 74 17.48 -0.03 1.95
C LYS A 74 16.25 -0.64 1.30
N LEU A 75 15.58 0.16 0.51
CA LEU A 75 14.27 -0.14 -0.06
C LEU A 75 14.30 0.04 -1.58
N VAL A 76 13.46 -0.72 -2.27
CA VAL A 76 13.21 -0.59 -3.70
C VAL A 76 11.73 -0.30 -3.91
N ASP A 77 11.40 0.79 -4.60
CA ASP A 77 10.07 1.02 -5.17
C ASP A 77 10.01 0.53 -6.62
N LEU A 78 8.96 0.86 -7.36
CA LEU A 78 8.79 0.41 -8.74
C LEU A 78 9.83 1.00 -9.71
N ASN A 79 10.47 2.12 -9.34
CA ASN A 79 11.31 2.92 -10.24
C ASN A 79 12.73 3.16 -9.71
N SER A 80 12.94 3.03 -8.40
CA SER A 80 14.18 3.46 -7.76
C SER A 80 14.53 2.66 -6.51
N MET A 81 15.80 2.74 -6.15
CA MET A 81 16.33 2.25 -4.88
C MET A 81 16.71 3.44 -4.00
N TYR A 82 16.39 3.35 -2.71
CA TYR A 82 16.68 4.41 -1.76
C TYR A 82 16.95 3.89 -0.36
N GLU A 83 17.61 4.71 0.45
CA GLU A 83 17.92 4.39 1.84
C GLU A 83 17.22 5.35 2.78
N MET A 84 16.78 4.85 3.92
CA MET A 84 16.19 5.64 4.99
C MET A 84 16.70 5.18 6.36
N PHE A 85 16.64 6.09 7.33
CA PHE A 85 16.95 5.78 8.71
C PHE A 85 15.66 5.52 9.49
N ILE A 86 15.65 4.43 10.27
CA ILE A 86 14.59 4.15 11.23
C ILE A 86 15.20 4.18 12.64
N PHE A 87 14.65 5.03 13.50
CA PHE A 87 15.22 5.28 14.83
C PHE A 87 14.47 4.51 15.93
N SER A 88 15.17 4.28 17.01
CA SER A 88 14.84 3.65 18.29
C SER A 88 13.43 3.10 18.44
N GLU A 89 12.45 3.96 18.67
CA GLU A 89 11.07 3.59 18.98
C GLU A 89 10.43 2.80 17.83
N LYS A 90 10.46 3.36 16.62
CA LYS A 90 9.91 2.73 15.42
C LYS A 90 10.66 1.47 14.99
N LEU A 91 11.97 1.42 15.25
CA LEU A 91 12.77 0.23 15.02
C LEU A 91 12.33 -0.91 15.95
N VAL A 92 12.14 -0.63 17.22
CA VAL A 92 11.71 -1.65 18.21
C VAL A 92 10.30 -2.15 17.89
N GLU A 93 9.36 -1.26 17.59
CA GLU A 93 7.97 -1.61 17.26
C GLU A 93 7.85 -2.47 15.99
N ASN A 94 8.73 -2.28 15.03
CA ASN A 94 8.62 -2.92 13.71
C ASN A 94 9.69 -3.99 13.44
N ARG A 95 10.60 -4.24 14.39
CA ARG A 95 11.77 -5.13 14.21
C ARG A 95 11.42 -6.50 13.64
N ASN A 96 10.36 -7.12 14.12
CA ASN A 96 9.90 -8.43 13.68
C ASN A 96 9.31 -8.44 12.26
N LYS A 97 8.90 -7.28 11.75
CA LYS A 97 8.36 -7.10 10.39
C LYS A 97 9.43 -6.61 9.40
N LEU A 98 10.52 -6.03 9.88
CA LEU A 98 11.64 -5.53 9.08
C LEU A 98 12.51 -6.69 8.57
N VAL A 99 11.89 -7.56 7.78
CA VAL A 99 12.51 -8.72 7.13
C VAL A 99 12.70 -8.42 5.65
N VAL A 100 13.86 -8.81 5.11
CA VAL A 100 14.17 -8.67 3.67
C VAL A 100 13.10 -9.40 2.85
N GLY A 101 12.58 -8.74 1.81
CA GLY A 101 11.46 -9.21 0.98
C GLY A 101 10.09 -8.63 1.40
N ASN A 102 9.94 -8.14 2.62
CA ASN A 102 8.71 -7.50 3.07
C ASN A 102 8.55 -6.10 2.44
N SER A 103 7.30 -5.74 2.15
CA SER A 103 6.95 -4.45 1.56
C SER A 103 6.26 -3.53 2.58
N PHE A 104 6.62 -2.26 2.53
CA PHE A 104 6.17 -1.26 3.49
C PHE A 104 5.59 -0.03 2.78
N LEU A 105 4.57 0.55 3.40
CA LEU A 105 4.15 1.92 3.23
C LEU A 105 4.90 2.79 4.23
N ILE A 106 5.42 3.92 3.79
CA ILE A 106 6.22 4.82 4.61
C ILE A 106 5.66 6.22 4.47
N LYS A 107 5.29 6.82 5.60
CA LYS A 107 5.06 8.25 5.66
C LYS A 107 6.42 8.94 5.71
N ALA A 108 6.77 9.60 4.62
CA ALA A 108 8.03 10.32 4.46
C ALA A 108 7.82 11.82 4.61
N LYS A 109 8.79 12.50 5.23
CA LYS A 109 8.75 13.95 5.48
C LYS A 109 10.07 14.57 5.09
N LYS A 110 10.01 15.71 4.42
CA LYS A 110 11.16 16.55 4.13
C LYS A 110 11.43 17.51 5.28
N GLU A 111 12.66 17.53 5.73
CA GLU A 111 13.13 18.45 6.76
C GLU A 111 14.42 19.12 6.31
N THR A 112 14.48 20.43 6.50
CA THR A 112 15.68 21.20 6.19
C THR A 112 16.48 21.38 7.49
N ASN A 113 17.74 20.96 7.50
CA ASN A 113 18.61 21.16 8.63
C ASN A 113 19.05 22.65 8.74
N LYS A 114 19.77 22.98 9.83
CA LYS A 114 20.25 24.35 10.08
C LYS A 114 21.21 24.88 9.00
N GLU A 115 21.78 23.99 8.21
CA GLU A 115 22.72 24.30 7.13
C GLU A 115 22.02 24.44 5.77
N GLY A 116 20.67 24.38 5.74
CA GLY A 116 19.87 24.48 4.51
C GLY A 116 19.79 23.19 3.69
N VAL A 117 20.32 22.07 4.18
CA VAL A 117 20.27 20.78 3.48
C VAL A 117 18.94 20.09 3.76
N GLU A 118 18.19 19.82 2.70
CA GLU A 118 16.92 19.06 2.78
C GLU A 118 17.22 17.55 2.90
N ARG A 119 16.57 16.90 3.85
CA ARG A 119 16.62 15.46 4.08
C ARG A 119 15.22 14.87 4.08
N ILE A 120 15.08 13.67 3.56
CA ILE A 120 13.84 12.89 3.61
C ILE A 120 13.96 11.94 4.80
N ASN A 121 13.11 12.13 5.79
CA ASN A 121 13.04 11.35 7.00
C ASN A 121 11.83 10.42 6.99
N LEU A 122 11.97 9.26 7.63
CA LEU A 122 10.87 8.34 7.90
C LEU A 122 10.08 8.86 9.10
N ASP A 123 8.84 9.29 8.87
CA ASP A 123 7.92 9.72 9.94
C ASP A 123 7.19 8.51 10.52
N ASN A 124 6.66 7.62 9.68
CA ASN A 124 6.04 6.36 10.11
C ASN A 124 6.23 5.25 9.07
N ILE A 125 6.09 3.99 9.50
CA ILE A 125 6.23 2.81 8.64
C ILE A 125 5.11 1.80 8.94
N PHE A 126 4.51 1.25 7.88
CA PHE A 126 3.41 0.31 7.96
C PHE A 126 3.72 -0.90 7.08
N PHE A 127 3.55 -2.10 7.62
CA PHE A 127 3.68 -3.33 6.86
C PHE A 127 2.47 -3.49 5.91
N ILE A 128 2.70 -3.62 4.61
CA ILE A 128 1.63 -3.62 3.59
C ILE A 128 0.64 -4.76 3.81
N GLU A 129 1.10 -5.95 4.20
CA GLU A 129 0.19 -7.06 4.46
C GLU A 129 -0.83 -6.80 5.58
N ASP A 130 -0.45 -6.01 6.60
CA ASP A 130 -1.41 -5.62 7.64
C ASP A 130 -2.46 -4.64 7.12
N LEU A 131 -2.10 -3.85 6.12
CA LEU A 131 -3.01 -2.88 5.48
C LEU A 131 -3.96 -3.58 4.49
N THR A 132 -3.46 -4.55 3.73
CA THR A 132 -4.28 -5.33 2.79
C THR A 132 -5.34 -6.19 3.51
N LYS A 133 -5.10 -6.51 4.78
CA LYS A 133 -6.09 -7.20 5.63
C LYS A 133 -7.18 -6.28 6.17
N LYS A 134 -6.99 -4.94 6.10
CA LYS A 134 -8.02 -4.00 6.57
C LYS A 134 -9.23 -4.01 5.63
N ILE A 135 -10.40 -4.04 6.27
CA ILE A 135 -11.67 -3.95 5.57
C ILE A 135 -11.88 -2.51 5.09
N ILE A 136 -12.38 -2.34 3.87
CA ILE A 136 -12.76 -1.05 3.31
C ILE A 136 -14.09 -0.63 3.92
N ASP A 137 -14.12 0.47 4.68
CA ASP A 137 -15.31 0.91 5.42
C ASP A 137 -16.43 1.42 4.50
N LYS A 138 -16.09 2.13 3.42
CA LYS A 138 -17.05 2.68 2.46
C LYS A 138 -16.59 2.43 1.05
N LEU A 139 -17.49 1.99 0.19
CA LEU A 139 -17.19 1.71 -1.20
C LEU A 139 -18.41 2.05 -2.08
N VAL A 140 -18.16 2.74 -3.18
CA VAL A 140 -19.16 2.96 -4.23
C VAL A 140 -18.81 2.04 -5.41
N LEU A 141 -19.74 1.21 -5.80
CA LEU A 141 -19.62 0.30 -6.95
C LEU A 141 -20.53 0.75 -8.06
N GLN A 142 -19.99 0.97 -9.25
CA GLN A 142 -20.75 1.26 -10.45
C GLN A 142 -20.83 0.03 -11.32
N ILE A 143 -22.05 -0.37 -11.66
CA ILE A 143 -22.36 -1.56 -12.47
C ILE A 143 -23.26 -1.16 -13.64
N ASP A 144 -23.07 -1.84 -14.76
CA ASP A 144 -23.87 -1.69 -15.98
C ASP A 144 -24.75 -2.93 -16.26
N ASN A 145 -24.69 -3.93 -15.37
CA ASN A 145 -25.36 -5.20 -15.45
C ASN A 145 -25.74 -5.69 -14.05
N LEU A 146 -26.99 -6.12 -13.89
CA LEU A 146 -27.52 -6.61 -12.62
C LEU A 146 -26.91 -7.95 -12.16
N GLU A 147 -26.36 -8.75 -13.08
CA GLU A 147 -25.67 -10.00 -12.75
C GLU A 147 -24.44 -9.75 -11.84
N SER A 148 -23.83 -8.57 -11.97
CA SER A 148 -22.72 -8.12 -11.10
C SER A 148 -23.08 -8.11 -9.62
N LEU A 149 -24.37 -7.99 -9.27
CA LEU A 149 -24.86 -8.07 -7.89
C LEU A 149 -24.59 -9.43 -7.24
N ASN A 150 -24.51 -10.51 -8.01
CA ASN A 150 -24.20 -11.85 -7.48
C ASN A 150 -22.79 -11.89 -6.91
N LEU A 151 -21.83 -11.30 -7.61
CA LEU A 151 -20.45 -11.18 -7.13
C LEU A 151 -20.35 -10.29 -5.89
N ILE A 152 -21.06 -9.16 -5.89
CA ILE A 152 -21.11 -8.25 -4.74
C ILE A 152 -21.73 -8.95 -3.53
N ASN A 153 -22.82 -9.68 -3.72
CA ASN A 153 -23.49 -10.42 -2.65
C ASN A 153 -22.64 -11.56 -2.09
N SER A 154 -21.72 -12.14 -2.88
CA SER A 154 -20.80 -13.16 -2.37
C SER A 154 -19.87 -12.66 -1.27
N LYS A 155 -19.71 -11.33 -1.15
CA LYS A 155 -18.91 -10.65 -0.11
C LYS A 155 -19.73 -10.20 1.10
N LYS A 156 -21.02 -10.58 1.15
CA LYS A 156 -21.90 -10.28 2.28
C LYS A 156 -21.44 -11.05 3.52
N ASP A 157 -21.31 -10.32 4.63
CA ASP A 157 -20.88 -10.85 5.91
C ASP A 157 -21.62 -10.13 7.02
N THR A 158 -22.30 -10.87 7.88
CA THR A 158 -23.09 -10.30 9.00
C THR A 158 -22.23 -9.53 10.00
N ASN A 159 -20.95 -9.86 10.09
CA ASN A 159 -19.95 -9.19 10.93
C ASN A 159 -19.10 -8.19 10.14
N GLY A 160 -19.40 -7.99 8.85
CA GLY A 160 -18.68 -7.07 7.98
C GLY A 160 -18.84 -5.61 8.41
N LYS A 161 -17.87 -4.79 8.09
CA LYS A 161 -17.86 -3.34 8.42
C LYS A 161 -18.04 -2.47 7.19
N SER A 162 -17.88 -3.02 5.99
CA SER A 162 -17.99 -2.27 4.74
C SER A 162 -19.44 -1.88 4.45
N LYS A 163 -19.65 -0.60 4.13
CA LYS A 163 -20.91 -0.06 3.63
C LYS A 163 -20.79 0.17 2.15
N LEU A 164 -21.71 -0.40 1.37
CA LEU A 164 -21.71 -0.31 -0.08
C LEU A 164 -22.82 0.60 -0.58
N LYS A 165 -22.46 1.45 -1.53
CA LYS A 165 -23.38 2.19 -2.38
C LYS A 165 -23.22 1.67 -3.81
N ILE A 166 -24.32 1.31 -4.44
CA ILE A 166 -24.36 0.88 -5.83
C ILE A 166 -24.83 2.02 -6.71
N ILE A 167 -24.15 2.23 -7.82
CA ILE A 167 -24.59 3.06 -8.94
C ILE A 167 -24.83 2.10 -10.10
N PHE A 168 -26.08 1.99 -10.51
CA PHE A 168 -26.49 1.20 -11.66
C PHE A 168 -26.75 2.10 -12.86
N ASN A 169 -26.05 1.89 -13.95
CA ASN A 169 -26.32 2.52 -15.23
C ASN A 169 -27.21 1.59 -16.04
N ASP A 170 -28.45 1.97 -16.27
CA ASP A 170 -29.34 1.19 -17.13
C ASP A 170 -29.01 1.46 -18.61
N PRO A 171 -28.52 0.43 -19.35
CA PRO A 171 -28.18 0.61 -20.75
C PRO A 171 -29.42 0.83 -21.64
N ASN A 172 -30.63 0.41 -21.20
CA ASN A 172 -31.84 0.51 -21.98
C ASN A 172 -32.50 1.88 -21.82
N GLU A 173 -32.62 2.38 -20.57
CA GLU A 173 -33.32 3.63 -20.26
C GLU A 173 -32.36 4.83 -20.24
N LYS A 174 -31.05 4.64 -20.43
CA LYS A 174 -30.01 5.68 -20.30
C LYS A 174 -30.07 6.41 -18.94
N GLY A 175 -30.64 5.73 -17.93
CA GLY A 175 -30.77 6.23 -16.57
C GLY A 175 -29.66 5.79 -15.66
N GLN A 176 -29.36 6.59 -14.63
CA GLN A 176 -28.47 6.24 -13.56
C GLN A 176 -29.21 6.18 -12.24
N TYR A 177 -29.17 5.03 -11.60
CA TYR A 177 -29.84 4.78 -10.32
C TYR A 177 -28.79 4.56 -9.23
N SER A 178 -29.03 5.11 -8.05
CA SER A 178 -28.08 4.97 -6.93
C SER A 178 -28.82 4.53 -5.67
N PHE A 179 -28.30 3.49 -5.03
CA PHE A 179 -28.88 2.94 -3.80
C PHE A 179 -27.80 2.43 -2.84
N SER A 180 -28.05 2.56 -1.54
CA SER A 180 -27.18 2.04 -0.50
C SER A 180 -27.68 0.66 -0.07
N LEU A 181 -26.76 -0.28 0.09
CA LEU A 181 -27.10 -1.60 0.60
C LEU A 181 -27.17 -1.57 2.13
N ASN A 182 -28.28 -2.04 2.68
CA ASN A 182 -28.49 -2.12 4.14
C ASN A 182 -27.77 -3.32 4.78
N SER A 183 -27.16 -4.17 3.98
CA SER A 183 -26.37 -5.31 4.46
C SER A 183 -24.94 -4.89 4.78
N SER A 184 -24.30 -5.62 5.68
CA SER A 184 -22.88 -5.49 5.97
C SER A 184 -22.06 -6.40 5.05
N PHE A 185 -20.86 -5.96 4.72
CA PHE A 185 -19.95 -6.63 3.79
C PHE A 185 -18.54 -6.68 4.38
N ASN A 186 -17.74 -7.63 3.92
CA ASN A 186 -16.32 -7.72 4.25
C ASN A 186 -15.52 -7.54 2.96
N ILE A 187 -15.21 -6.27 2.64
CA ILE A 187 -14.49 -5.90 1.41
C ILE A 187 -13.06 -5.55 1.75
N LYS A 188 -12.12 -6.23 1.10
CA LYS A 188 -10.69 -6.00 1.23
C LYS A 188 -10.14 -5.34 -0.05
N PRO A 189 -8.95 -4.72 -0.01
CA PRO A 189 -8.31 -4.18 -1.21
C PRO A 189 -8.17 -5.18 -2.37
N GLU A 190 -7.94 -6.46 -2.08
CA GLU A 190 -7.88 -7.54 -3.08
C GLU A 190 -9.22 -7.76 -3.81
N ASP A 191 -10.35 -7.48 -3.16
CA ASP A 191 -11.67 -7.61 -3.78
C ASP A 191 -11.92 -6.52 -4.83
N ILE A 192 -11.22 -5.39 -4.75
CA ILE A 192 -11.30 -4.31 -5.74
C ILE A 192 -10.77 -4.79 -7.10
N GLU A 193 -9.68 -5.54 -7.12
CA GLU A 193 -9.15 -6.16 -8.34
C GLU A 193 -10.17 -7.13 -8.95
N LEU A 194 -10.78 -7.97 -8.10
CA LEU A 194 -11.83 -8.90 -8.52
C LEU A 194 -13.03 -8.16 -9.12
N PHE A 195 -13.44 -7.04 -8.53
CA PHE A 195 -14.54 -6.22 -9.08
C PHE A 195 -14.17 -5.64 -10.44
N LYS A 196 -12.96 -5.11 -10.61
CA LYS A 196 -12.50 -4.52 -11.87
C LYS A 196 -12.41 -5.55 -13.00
N THR A 197 -11.89 -6.74 -12.73
CA THR A 197 -11.83 -7.83 -13.72
C THR A 197 -13.20 -8.28 -14.19
N ASN A 198 -14.25 -8.03 -13.38
CA ASN A 198 -15.64 -8.29 -13.72
C ASN A 198 -16.41 -7.04 -14.18
N ASN A 199 -15.72 -6.02 -14.70
CA ASN A 199 -16.28 -4.77 -15.21
C ASN A 199 -17.08 -3.95 -14.20
N ILE A 200 -16.79 -4.11 -12.90
CA ILE A 200 -17.38 -3.30 -11.82
C ILE A 200 -16.40 -2.19 -11.48
N LYS A 201 -16.79 -0.92 -11.68
CA LYS A 201 -15.95 0.23 -11.27
C LYS A 201 -16.10 0.46 -9.77
N ALA A 202 -15.00 0.60 -9.06
CA ALA A 202 -14.96 0.79 -7.63
C ALA A 202 -14.32 2.14 -7.26
N PHE A 203 -14.98 2.88 -6.36
CA PHE A 203 -14.53 4.18 -5.84
C PHE A 203 -14.60 4.12 -4.30
N TYR A 204 -13.50 4.43 -3.60
CA TYR A 204 -13.33 4.29 -2.15
C TYR A 204 -12.41 5.36 -1.58
#